data_fd02297bee2e7e98f6b3e385a54dab6a
#
_entry.id   fd02297bee2e7e98f6b3e385a54dab6a
#
_cell.length_a   1.000
_cell.length_b   1.000
_cell.length_c   1.000
_cell.angle_alpha   90.00
_cell.angle_beta   90.00
_cell.angle_gamma   90.00
#
_symmetry.space_group_name_H-M   'P 1'
#
loop_
_entity.id
_entity.type
_entity.pdbx_description
1 polymer ?
#
loop_
_entity_poly.entity_id
_entity_poly.type
_entity_poly.pdbx_seq_one_letter_code
_entity_poly.pdbx_strand_id
1 'polypeptide(L)'
;MGKYDVVGTPLGCTYGGTDFRVKADASITEQMRKFATELVANTGSAMNKREKQIQALTGFPFVANQKERQILDELADTGPHKFDYTDAAGFTITGQAILSGDSSRTSDEGVYTADVQFETKPTILNP
;
A
#
# COMPACT_ATOMS: atom_id res chain seq x y z
N MET A 1 -23.37 -10.66 -13.17
CA MET A 1 -21.96 -10.27 -13.16
C MET A 1 -21.58 -9.69 -11.82
N GLY A 2 -20.53 -10.19 -11.24
CA GLY A 2 -20.04 -9.68 -9.96
C GLY A 2 -19.22 -8.41 -10.13
N LYS A 3 -19.23 -7.57 -9.12
CA LYS A 3 -18.39 -6.37 -9.07
C LYS A 3 -16.89 -6.68 -9.14
N TYR A 4 -16.51 -7.90 -8.85
CA TYR A 4 -15.12 -8.37 -8.90
C TYR A 4 -14.60 -8.61 -10.32
N ASP A 5 -15.48 -8.52 -11.30
CA ASP A 5 -15.09 -8.63 -12.70
C ASP A 5 -14.46 -7.34 -13.24
N VAL A 6 -14.51 -6.27 -12.44
CA VAL A 6 -13.94 -4.98 -12.83
C VAL A 6 -12.45 -4.97 -12.49
N VAL A 7 -11.64 -5.21 -13.51
CA VAL A 7 -10.18 -5.26 -13.37
C VAL A 7 -9.62 -3.84 -13.21
N GLY A 8 -8.68 -3.69 -12.26
CA GLY A 8 -7.98 -2.43 -12.06
C GLY A 8 -8.74 -1.37 -11.27
N THR A 9 -9.96 -1.67 -10.83
CA THR A 9 -10.76 -0.72 -10.04
C THR A 9 -10.83 -1.17 -8.58
N PRO A 10 -10.15 -0.50 -7.65
CA PRO A 10 -10.22 -0.82 -6.23
C PRO A 10 -11.62 -0.62 -5.67
N LEU A 11 -12.00 -1.45 -4.70
CA LEU A 11 -13.32 -1.39 -4.08
C LEU A 11 -13.39 -0.44 -2.89
N GLY A 12 -12.28 -0.18 -2.23
CA GLY A 12 -12.28 0.76 -1.11
C GLY A 12 -10.94 0.88 -0.42
N CYS A 13 -10.79 1.97 0.30
CA CYS A 13 -9.61 2.25 1.11
C CYS A 13 -10.01 3.08 2.32
N THR A 14 -9.54 2.68 3.49
CA THR A 14 -9.74 3.42 4.74
C THR A 14 -8.39 3.59 5.43
N TYR A 15 -8.06 4.81 5.81
CA TYR A 15 -6.84 5.08 6.56
C TYR A 15 -7.14 6.02 7.71
N GLY A 16 -6.75 5.61 8.94
CA GLY A 16 -6.99 6.40 10.13
C GLY A 16 -8.47 6.68 10.41
N GLY A 17 -9.36 5.79 9.98
CA GLY A 17 -10.80 5.94 10.17
C GLY A 17 -11.49 6.81 9.12
N THR A 18 -10.77 7.28 8.12
CA THR A 18 -11.32 8.09 7.04
C THR A 18 -11.27 7.32 5.73
N ASP A 19 -12.39 7.33 4.99
CA ASP A 19 -12.47 6.69 3.69
C ASP A 19 -11.84 7.56 2.63
N PHE A 20 -11.01 6.95 1.80
CA PHE A 20 -10.39 7.62 0.66
C PHE A 20 -10.69 6.86 -0.62
N ARG A 21 -10.69 7.58 -1.73
CA ARG A 21 -10.81 6.99 -3.05
C ARG A 21 -9.42 6.63 -3.56
N VAL A 22 -9.33 5.58 -4.35
CA VAL A 22 -8.09 5.14 -4.98
C VAL A 22 -8.22 5.32 -6.47
N LYS A 23 -7.16 5.81 -7.11
CA LYS A 23 -7.18 6.01 -8.57
C LYS A 23 -7.43 4.68 -9.28
N ALA A 24 -8.38 4.68 -10.22
CA ALA A 24 -8.68 3.51 -11.03
C ALA A 24 -7.51 3.18 -11.96
N ASP A 25 -7.32 1.90 -12.24
CA ASP A 25 -6.25 1.39 -13.12
C ASP A 25 -4.83 1.76 -12.67
N ALA A 26 -4.66 2.01 -11.39
CA ALA A 26 -3.36 2.34 -10.83
C ALA A 26 -2.49 1.09 -10.68
N SER A 27 -1.20 1.26 -10.94
CA SER A 27 -0.19 0.25 -10.65
C SER A 27 0.32 0.43 -9.23
N ILE A 28 -0.07 -0.49 -8.36
CA ILE A 28 0.41 -0.51 -6.97
C ILE A 28 1.32 -1.72 -6.82
N THR A 29 2.56 -1.48 -6.37
CA THR A 29 3.52 -2.56 -6.15
C THR A 29 3.38 -3.07 -4.72
N GLU A 30 3.14 -4.36 -4.57
CA GLU A 30 3.00 -5.00 -3.27
C GLU A 30 4.29 -5.71 -2.88
N GLN A 31 4.77 -5.45 -1.65
CA GLN A 31 5.92 -6.11 -1.07
C GLN A 31 5.49 -6.70 0.28
N MET A 32 5.08 -7.97 0.27
CA MET A 32 4.44 -8.59 1.44
C MET A 32 5.34 -9.58 2.19
N ARG A 33 6.49 -9.93 1.65
CA ARG A 33 7.39 -10.87 2.30
C ARG A 33 8.18 -10.21 3.42
N LYS A 34 8.38 -10.92 4.52
CA LYS A 34 9.17 -10.43 5.66
C LYS A 34 10.66 -10.36 5.35
N PHE A 35 11.12 -11.18 4.40
CA PHE A 35 12.53 -11.29 4.06
C PHE A 35 12.74 -11.29 2.56
N ALA A 36 13.72 -10.54 2.12
CA ALA A 36 14.28 -10.70 0.79
C ALA A 36 15.29 -11.83 0.85
N THR A 37 15.22 -12.76 -0.10
CA THR A 37 16.10 -13.93 -0.13
C THR A 37 16.78 -14.00 -1.49
N GLU A 38 18.10 -14.14 -1.47
CA GLU A 38 18.85 -14.38 -2.71
C GLU A 38 19.79 -15.56 -2.53
N LEU A 39 20.09 -16.21 -3.64
CA LEU A 39 21.02 -17.31 -3.69
C LEU A 39 22.42 -16.75 -3.95
N VAL A 40 23.32 -16.96 -3.01
CA VAL A 40 24.69 -16.48 -3.13
C VAL A 40 25.60 -17.66 -3.48
N ALA A 41 26.27 -17.56 -4.64
CA ALA A 41 27.22 -18.57 -5.06
C ALA A 41 28.47 -18.51 -4.18
N ASN A 42 28.93 -19.67 -3.76
CA ASN A 42 30.14 -19.82 -2.95
C ASN A 42 31.00 -20.91 -3.57
N THR A 43 32.25 -21.05 -3.12
CA THR A 43 33.18 -22.05 -3.62
C THR A 43 32.62 -23.45 -3.45
N GLY A 44 32.10 -24.03 -4.53
CA GLY A 44 31.52 -25.36 -4.55
C GLY A 44 30.11 -25.51 -4.04
N SER A 45 29.45 -24.43 -3.63
CA SER A 45 28.07 -24.51 -3.16
C SER A 45 27.34 -23.17 -3.30
N ALA A 46 26.01 -23.20 -3.11
CA ALA A 46 25.20 -22.01 -3.06
C ALA A 46 24.58 -21.87 -1.67
N MET A 47 24.47 -20.65 -1.19
CA MET A 47 23.91 -20.33 0.11
C MET A 47 22.79 -19.31 -0.03
N ASN A 48 21.76 -19.41 0.82
CA ASN A 48 20.70 -18.43 0.89
C ASN A 48 21.12 -17.25 1.76
N LYS A 49 21.00 -16.06 1.21
CA LYS A 49 21.13 -14.82 1.97
C LYS A 49 19.74 -14.25 2.21
N ARG A 50 19.42 -13.95 3.45
CA ARG A 50 18.13 -13.39 3.84
C ARG A 50 18.33 -12.03 4.48
N GLU A 51 17.58 -11.04 3.99
CA GLU A 51 17.56 -9.71 4.57
C GLU A 51 16.15 -9.34 4.95
N LYS A 52 16.00 -8.75 6.14
CA LYS A 52 14.71 -8.30 6.60
C LYS A 52 14.23 -7.14 5.72
N GLN A 53 12.95 -7.17 5.34
CA GLN A 53 12.36 -6.09 4.55
C GLN A 53 11.04 -5.64 5.14
N ILE A 54 10.64 -4.42 4.79
CA ILE A 54 9.39 -3.82 5.22
C ILE A 54 8.30 -4.23 4.24
N GLN A 55 7.15 -4.67 4.75
CA GLN A 55 5.97 -4.92 3.93
C GLN A 55 5.36 -3.58 3.56
N ALA A 56 5.08 -3.38 2.28
CA ALA A 56 4.63 -2.09 1.78
C ALA A 56 3.77 -2.20 0.52
N LEU A 57 2.94 -1.18 0.34
CA LEU A 57 2.27 -0.90 -0.94
C LEU A 57 2.94 0.35 -1.50
N THR A 58 3.74 0.18 -2.55
CA THR A 58 4.52 1.26 -3.14
C THR A 58 3.72 1.97 -4.23
N GLY A 59 3.78 3.29 -4.23
CA GLY A 59 3.10 4.10 -5.23
C GLY A 59 1.59 4.13 -5.07
N PHE A 60 1.10 4.11 -3.83
CA PHE A 60 -0.34 4.09 -3.57
C PHE A 60 -0.97 5.45 -3.91
N PRO A 61 -1.93 5.49 -4.85
CA PRO A 61 -2.51 6.73 -5.35
C PRO A 61 -3.86 7.04 -4.70
N PHE A 62 -3.87 7.88 -3.69
CA PHE A 62 -5.13 8.39 -3.13
C PHE A 62 -5.69 9.49 -4.04
N VAL A 63 -6.97 9.40 -4.37
CA VAL A 63 -7.67 10.51 -5.02
C VAL A 63 -8.13 11.45 -3.91
N ALA A 64 -7.53 12.62 -3.84
CA ALA A 64 -7.71 13.52 -2.71
C ALA A 64 -7.88 14.97 -3.17
N ASN A 65 -8.95 15.62 -2.70
CA ASN A 65 -9.10 17.06 -2.85
C ASN A 65 -8.21 17.77 -1.81
N GLN A 66 -8.24 19.08 -1.77
CA GLN A 66 -7.38 19.86 -0.87
C GLN A 66 -7.62 19.52 0.60
N LYS A 67 -8.88 19.31 0.98
CA LYS A 67 -9.24 18.94 2.36
C LYS A 67 -8.75 17.54 2.71
N GLU A 68 -8.95 16.59 1.80
CA GLU A 68 -8.49 15.21 1.98
C GLU A 68 -6.96 15.11 2.02
N ARG A 69 -6.28 15.92 1.22
CA ARG A 69 -4.83 16.02 1.25
C ARG A 69 -4.33 16.48 2.62
N GLN A 70 -5.00 17.47 3.22
CA GLN A 70 -4.65 17.95 4.56
C GLN A 70 -4.82 16.85 5.59
N ILE A 71 -5.88 16.05 5.47
CA ILE A 71 -6.11 14.90 6.35
C ILE A 71 -4.99 13.86 6.18
N LEU A 72 -4.61 13.56 4.95
CA LEU A 72 -3.53 12.62 4.68
C LEU A 72 -2.19 13.09 5.24
N ASP A 73 -1.87 14.37 5.08
CA ASP A 73 -0.64 14.96 5.62
C ASP A 73 -0.61 14.86 7.15
N GLU A 74 -1.73 15.14 7.79
CA GLU A 74 -1.86 15.04 9.24
C GLU A 74 -1.70 13.59 9.72
N LEU A 75 -2.34 12.65 9.05
CA LEU A 75 -2.20 11.24 9.38
C LEU A 75 -0.76 10.74 9.16
N ALA A 76 -0.10 11.22 8.12
CA ALA A 76 1.29 10.87 7.85
C ALA A 76 2.24 11.38 8.94
N ASP A 77 1.93 12.53 9.53
CA ASP A 77 2.77 13.15 10.57
C ASP A 77 2.54 12.59 11.96
N THR A 78 1.45 11.87 12.20
CA THR A 78 1.07 11.43 13.55
C THR A 78 1.38 9.96 13.85
N GLY A 79 2.11 9.29 12.97
CA GLY A 79 2.55 7.92 13.20
C GLY A 79 1.64 6.88 12.56
N PRO A 80 1.74 5.59 12.96
CA PRO A 80 0.97 4.55 12.31
C PRO A 80 -0.52 4.64 12.64
N HIS A 81 -1.33 4.38 11.63
CA HIS A 81 -2.78 4.29 11.73
C HIS A 81 -3.27 3.04 11.02
N LYS A 82 -4.46 2.59 11.37
CA LYS A 82 -5.06 1.43 10.71
C LYS A 82 -5.32 1.75 9.23
N PHE A 83 -4.86 0.85 8.37
CA PHE A 83 -5.04 0.95 6.93
C PHE A 83 -5.75 -0.30 6.43
N ASP A 84 -6.83 -0.10 5.67
CA ASP A 84 -7.58 -1.17 5.01
C ASP A 84 -7.70 -0.81 3.54
N TYR A 85 -7.35 -1.76 2.68
CA TYR A 85 -7.44 -1.58 1.24
C TYR A 85 -8.02 -2.83 0.61
N THR A 86 -9.12 -2.67 -0.12
CA THR A 86 -9.74 -3.76 -0.88
C THR A 86 -9.47 -3.56 -2.35
N ASP A 87 -8.78 -4.51 -2.97
CA ASP A 87 -8.44 -4.43 -4.38
C ASP A 87 -9.61 -4.83 -5.29
N ALA A 88 -9.39 -4.77 -6.61
CA ALA A 88 -10.41 -5.06 -7.59
C ALA A 88 -10.90 -6.51 -7.55
N ALA A 89 -10.08 -7.44 -7.06
CA ALA A 89 -10.44 -8.84 -6.91
C ALA A 89 -11.17 -9.13 -5.59
N GLY A 90 -11.28 -8.14 -4.71
CA GLY A 90 -11.98 -8.27 -3.43
C GLY A 90 -11.12 -8.71 -2.26
N PHE A 91 -9.81 -8.87 -2.43
CA PHE A 91 -8.91 -9.16 -1.32
C PHE A 91 -8.68 -7.89 -0.51
N THR A 92 -8.74 -7.99 0.80
CA THR A 92 -8.53 -6.86 1.70
C THR A 92 -7.20 -7.02 2.43
N ILE A 93 -6.37 -5.99 2.35
CA ILE A 93 -5.11 -5.89 3.09
C ILE A 93 -5.38 -4.97 4.27
N THR A 94 -5.12 -5.44 5.48
CA THR A 94 -5.39 -4.68 6.70
C THR A 94 -4.21 -4.73 7.66
N GLY A 95 -3.87 -3.61 8.25
CA GLY A 95 -2.78 -3.51 9.21
C GLY A 95 -2.50 -2.08 9.64
N GLN A 96 -1.57 -1.92 10.57
CA GLN A 96 -1.09 -0.61 11.00
C GLN A 96 -0.01 -0.13 10.05
N ALA A 97 -0.16 1.06 9.50
CA ALA A 97 0.72 1.57 8.46
C ALA A 97 1.06 3.04 8.64
N ILE A 98 2.20 3.42 8.09
CA ILE A 98 2.60 4.82 7.94
C ILE A 98 2.65 5.16 6.46
N LEU A 99 2.48 6.44 6.14
CA LEU A 99 2.76 6.95 4.80
C LEU A 99 4.20 7.43 4.78
N SER A 100 4.98 6.89 3.86
CA SER A 100 6.42 7.19 3.79
C SER A 100 6.81 7.74 2.43
N GLY A 101 8.07 8.13 2.31
CA GLY A 101 8.60 8.70 1.10
C GLY A 101 8.20 10.16 0.92
N ASP A 102 8.44 10.67 -0.26
CA ASP A 102 8.08 12.03 -0.62
C ASP A 102 6.62 12.07 -1.08
N SER A 103 5.71 12.15 -0.12
CA SER A 103 4.28 12.23 -0.44
C SER A 103 4.00 13.50 -1.22
N SER A 104 3.36 13.35 -2.37
CA SER A 104 3.08 14.48 -3.25
C SER A 104 1.68 14.38 -3.84
N ARG A 105 1.09 15.53 -4.14
CA ARG A 105 -0.20 15.62 -4.78
C ARG A 105 -0.07 16.36 -6.11
N THR A 106 -0.57 15.73 -7.16
CA THR A 106 -0.64 16.35 -8.48
C THR A 106 -1.96 17.11 -8.58
N SER A 107 -1.89 18.43 -8.69
CA SER A 107 -3.09 19.27 -8.68
C SER A 107 -4.01 19.02 -9.86
N ASP A 108 -3.45 18.68 -11.02
CA ASP A 108 -4.23 18.40 -12.24
C ASP A 108 -5.14 17.19 -12.08
N GLU A 109 -4.62 16.14 -11.47
CA GLU A 109 -5.34 14.87 -11.33
C GLU A 109 -5.97 14.68 -9.96
N GLY A 110 -5.60 15.50 -8.99
CA GLY A 110 -6.05 15.33 -7.62
C GLY A 110 -5.56 14.05 -6.98
N VAL A 111 -4.38 13.57 -7.37
CA VAL A 111 -3.80 12.32 -6.87
C VAL A 111 -2.71 12.62 -5.85
N TYR A 112 -2.84 12.02 -4.68
CA TYR A 112 -1.83 12.06 -3.62
C TYR A 112 -1.14 10.70 -3.60
N THR A 113 0.13 10.66 -3.94
CA THR A 113 0.90 9.43 -4.04
C THR A 113 1.82 9.28 -2.85
N ALA A 114 1.81 8.12 -2.23
CA ALA A 114 2.65 7.80 -1.09
C ALA A 114 2.94 6.31 -1.04
N ASP A 115 3.97 5.92 -0.30
CA ASP A 115 4.24 4.53 0.00
C ASP A 115 3.59 4.18 1.34
N VAL A 116 2.76 3.15 1.35
CA VAL A 116 2.12 2.64 2.56
C VAL A 116 3.01 1.55 3.13
N GLN A 117 3.70 1.85 4.23
CA GLN A 117 4.60 0.88 4.88
C GLN A 117 3.94 0.36 6.15
N PHE A 118 3.85 -0.97 6.25
CA PHE A 118 3.21 -1.62 7.39
C PHE A 118 4.20 -1.80 8.54
N GLU A 119 3.74 -1.53 9.75
CA GLU A 119 4.54 -1.69 10.96
C GLU A 119 4.92 -3.16 11.18
N THR A 120 3.97 -4.06 10.92
CA THR A 120 4.19 -5.50 10.91
C THR A 120 3.53 -6.07 9.66
N LYS A 121 3.77 -7.34 9.36
CA LYS A 121 3.15 -7.95 8.18
C LYS A 121 1.63 -7.82 8.25
N PRO A 122 0.98 -7.22 7.24
CA PRO A 122 -0.47 -7.04 7.25
C PRO A 122 -1.20 -8.38 7.08
N THR A 123 -2.47 -8.39 7.47
CA THR A 123 -3.36 -9.52 7.24
C THR A 123 -4.04 -9.35 5.89
N ILE A 124 -4.11 -10.42 5.11
CA ILE A 124 -4.82 -10.41 3.83
C ILE A 124 -6.07 -11.25 4.00
N LEU A 125 -7.22 -10.63 3.80
CA LEU A 125 -8.53 -11.28 3.91
C LEU A 125 -9.02 -11.66 2.52
N ASN A 126 -9.55 -12.87 2.39
CA ASN A 126 -10.15 -13.33 1.14
C ASN A 126 -11.50 -12.63 0.89
N PRO A 127 -11.90 -12.55 -0.37
CA PRO A 127 -13.21 -11.98 -0.73
C PRO A 127 -14.37 -12.74 -0.11
#